data_8e7e577003e0409580c9550ec5360e9e
#
_entry.id   8e7e577003e0409580c9550ec5360e9e
#
_cell.length_a   1.000
_cell.length_b   1.000
_cell.length_c   1.000
_cell.angle_alpha   90.00
_cell.angle_beta   90.00
_cell.angle_gamma   90.00
#
_symmetry.space_group_name_H-M   'P 1'
#
loop_
_entity.id
_entity.type
_entity.pdbx_description
1 polymer ?
#
loop_
_entity_poly.entity_id
_entity_poly.type
_entity_poly.pdbx_seq_one_letter_code
_entity_poly.pdbx_strand_id
1 'polypeptide(L)'
;MIIIPARLNSSRFANKILVDIFGLPMVIRTAKQVSSLDKVVIATDTKEVYGLAKEHGFEAVMTSVDHNSGTDRINEAVNSLNLSDDEIIVNVQADEPFIEIDVVKSVINRVKEVKDCQNTLITSCYKEINIQSADDPNLVKVVINNLEEAIYFSRAKIPYHRDGDENSTYFGHLGIYGFTKKSLNKFCSLNSSKLENIEKLEQLRAIDNGFKIAMVKVNSKSFGIDTKEDLEKALKIFKK
;
A
#
# COMPACT_ATOMS: atom_id res chain seq x y z
N MET A 1 -13.79 0.52 4.40
CA MET A 1 -13.63 -0.77 3.68
C MET A 1 -12.16 -0.99 3.31
N ILE A 2 -11.65 -2.24 3.43
CA ILE A 2 -10.29 -2.60 3.03
C ILE A 2 -10.36 -3.34 1.69
N ILE A 3 -9.57 -2.92 0.71
CA ILE A 3 -9.49 -3.59 -0.61
C ILE A 3 -8.08 -4.11 -0.82
N ILE A 4 -7.98 -5.38 -1.19
CA ILE A 4 -6.71 -6.07 -1.47
C ILE A 4 -6.63 -6.33 -2.97
N PRO A 5 -5.78 -5.58 -3.70
CA PRO A 5 -5.56 -5.86 -5.12
C PRO A 5 -4.71 -7.13 -5.27
N ALA A 6 -5.19 -8.10 -6.04
CA ALA A 6 -4.57 -9.41 -6.18
C ALA A 6 -4.46 -9.81 -7.66
N ARG A 7 -3.24 -9.80 -8.21
CA ARG A 7 -2.94 -10.31 -9.55
C ARG A 7 -1.98 -11.49 -9.48
N LEU A 8 -2.20 -12.51 -10.33
CA LEU A 8 -1.29 -13.67 -10.36
C LEU A 8 0.05 -13.35 -11.00
N ASN A 9 0.04 -12.50 -12.04
CA ASN A 9 1.25 -12.19 -12.79
C ASN A 9 2.20 -11.32 -11.97
N SER A 10 3.26 -11.93 -11.47
CA SER A 10 4.40 -11.27 -10.83
C SER A 10 5.68 -11.67 -11.54
N SER A 11 6.46 -10.69 -12.01
CA SER A 11 7.68 -10.93 -12.77
C SER A 11 8.83 -11.51 -11.94
N ARG A 12 8.91 -11.15 -10.66
CA ARG A 12 10.00 -11.57 -9.74
C ARG A 12 9.72 -12.88 -9.03
N PHE A 13 8.45 -13.17 -8.75
CA PHE A 13 8.03 -14.35 -8.02
C PHE A 13 6.68 -14.81 -8.58
N ALA A 14 6.69 -15.81 -9.48
CA ALA A 14 5.48 -16.31 -10.13
C ALA A 14 4.47 -16.82 -9.10
N ASN A 15 3.18 -16.49 -9.29
CA ASN A 15 2.08 -16.89 -8.43
C ASN A 15 2.28 -16.55 -6.93
N LYS A 16 3.06 -15.52 -6.64
CA LYS A 16 3.44 -15.06 -5.31
C LYS A 16 2.29 -15.07 -4.30
N ILE A 17 1.15 -14.53 -4.69
CA ILE A 17 -0.02 -14.36 -3.81
C ILE A 17 -0.72 -15.67 -3.42
N LEU A 18 -0.41 -16.78 -4.10
CA LEU A 18 -0.92 -18.12 -3.80
C LEU A 18 0.05 -18.96 -2.95
N VAL A 19 1.26 -18.46 -2.70
CA VAL A 19 2.25 -19.17 -1.89
C VAL A 19 1.71 -19.39 -0.47
N ASP A 20 1.94 -20.60 0.04
CA ASP A 20 1.53 -20.95 1.41
C ASP A 20 2.30 -20.15 2.47
N ILE A 21 1.55 -19.52 3.36
CA ILE A 21 2.05 -18.83 4.55
C ILE A 21 1.37 -19.45 5.78
N PHE A 22 2.03 -20.42 6.40
CA PHE A 22 1.52 -21.13 7.57
C PHE A 22 0.11 -21.72 7.36
N GLY A 23 -0.07 -22.46 6.27
CA GLY A 23 -1.31 -23.18 5.94
C GLY A 23 -2.38 -22.34 5.24
N LEU A 24 -2.07 -21.12 4.78
CA LEU A 24 -2.96 -20.27 4.02
C LEU A 24 -2.24 -19.63 2.83
N PRO A 25 -2.90 -19.49 1.66
CA PRO A 25 -2.37 -18.67 0.58
C PRO A 25 -2.11 -17.24 1.04
N MET A 26 -1.02 -16.63 0.56
CA MET A 26 -0.57 -15.31 1.00
C MET A 26 -1.68 -14.25 0.97
N VAL A 27 -2.45 -14.16 -0.12
CA VAL A 27 -3.57 -13.20 -0.24
C VAL A 27 -4.64 -13.42 0.83
N ILE A 28 -4.95 -14.67 1.15
CA ILE A 28 -5.92 -15.03 2.20
C ILE A 28 -5.36 -14.72 3.57
N ARG A 29 -4.06 -14.96 3.78
CA ARG A 29 -3.38 -14.59 5.01
C ARG A 29 -3.45 -13.09 5.26
N THR A 30 -3.16 -12.28 4.24
CA THR A 30 -3.30 -10.82 4.30
C THR A 30 -4.74 -10.41 4.61
N ALA A 31 -5.72 -11.00 3.90
CA ALA A 31 -7.13 -10.70 4.14
C ALA A 31 -7.57 -11.02 5.58
N LYS A 32 -7.19 -12.17 6.11
CA LYS A 32 -7.47 -12.56 7.50
C LYS A 32 -6.79 -11.63 8.51
N GLN A 33 -5.57 -11.19 8.22
CA GLN A 33 -4.82 -10.31 9.10
C GLN A 33 -5.55 -9.00 9.39
N VAL A 34 -6.26 -8.45 8.41
CA VAL A 34 -6.92 -7.14 8.52
C VAL A 34 -8.45 -7.22 8.68
N SER A 35 -9.03 -8.42 8.65
CA SER A 35 -10.49 -8.63 8.64
C SER A 35 -11.22 -8.20 9.92
N SER A 36 -10.48 -8.03 11.03
CA SER A 36 -11.05 -7.52 12.28
C SER A 36 -11.26 -6.00 12.29
N LEU A 37 -10.69 -5.27 11.33
CA LEU A 37 -10.76 -3.81 11.28
C LEU A 37 -11.97 -3.31 10.51
N ASP A 38 -12.28 -3.95 9.38
CA ASP A 38 -13.35 -3.53 8.49
C ASP A 38 -13.65 -4.65 7.48
N LYS A 39 -14.72 -4.47 6.70
CA LYS A 39 -15.05 -5.34 5.57
C LYS A 39 -13.88 -5.41 4.59
N VAL A 40 -13.46 -6.63 4.24
CA VAL A 40 -12.38 -6.91 3.30
C VAL A 40 -12.95 -7.39 1.97
N VAL A 41 -12.47 -6.81 0.87
CA VAL A 41 -12.79 -7.22 -0.50
C VAL A 41 -11.50 -7.50 -1.26
N ILE A 42 -11.42 -8.63 -1.94
CA ILE A 42 -10.28 -8.99 -2.81
C ILE A 42 -10.63 -8.62 -4.26
N ALA A 43 -9.87 -7.70 -4.84
CA ALA A 43 -10.02 -7.27 -6.23
C ALA A 43 -9.01 -8.03 -7.12
N THR A 44 -9.50 -8.87 -8.04
CA THR A 44 -8.65 -9.78 -8.82
C THR A 44 -9.07 -9.90 -10.28
N ASP A 45 -8.11 -10.23 -11.15
CA ASP A 45 -8.32 -10.50 -12.57
C ASP A 45 -8.42 -12.00 -12.90
N THR A 46 -8.38 -12.89 -11.89
CA THR A 46 -8.39 -14.33 -12.12
C THR A 46 -9.51 -15.04 -11.36
N LYS A 47 -10.15 -16.01 -12.05
CA LYS A 47 -11.18 -16.86 -11.43
C LYS A 47 -10.64 -17.71 -10.30
N GLU A 48 -9.36 -18.07 -10.35
CA GLU A 48 -8.68 -18.85 -9.32
C GLU A 48 -8.66 -18.09 -7.99
N VAL A 49 -8.15 -16.85 -7.97
CA VAL A 49 -8.09 -16.01 -6.77
C VAL A 49 -9.50 -15.63 -6.31
N TYR A 50 -10.43 -15.40 -7.24
CA TYR A 50 -11.85 -15.14 -6.93
C TYR A 50 -12.48 -16.32 -6.19
N GLY A 51 -12.33 -17.55 -6.72
CA GLY A 51 -12.84 -18.78 -6.09
C GLY A 51 -12.23 -18.99 -4.70
N LEU A 52 -10.90 -18.85 -4.60
CA LEU A 52 -10.16 -18.96 -3.35
C LEU A 52 -10.64 -17.98 -2.28
N ALA A 53 -10.91 -16.72 -2.66
CA ALA A 53 -11.46 -15.72 -1.74
C ALA A 53 -12.82 -16.17 -1.19
N LYS A 54 -13.72 -16.65 -2.06
CA LYS A 54 -15.05 -17.15 -1.68
C LYS A 54 -14.98 -18.37 -0.78
N GLU A 55 -14.11 -19.32 -1.04
CA GLU A 55 -13.87 -20.50 -0.19
C GLU A 55 -13.48 -20.12 1.24
N HIS A 56 -12.72 -19.04 1.38
CA HIS A 56 -12.29 -18.54 2.68
C HIS A 56 -13.25 -17.49 3.30
N GLY A 57 -14.44 -17.28 2.71
CA GLY A 57 -15.49 -16.40 3.24
C GLY A 57 -15.27 -14.92 2.99
N PHE A 58 -14.37 -14.55 2.06
CA PHE A 58 -14.16 -13.15 1.67
C PHE A 58 -15.00 -12.76 0.46
N GLU A 59 -15.41 -11.49 0.44
CA GLU A 59 -15.97 -10.90 -0.77
C GLU A 59 -14.86 -10.70 -1.81
N ALA A 60 -15.19 -10.93 -3.07
CA ALA A 60 -14.28 -10.72 -4.17
C ALA A 60 -14.97 -10.03 -5.34
N VAL A 61 -14.22 -9.21 -6.07
CA VAL A 61 -14.66 -8.51 -7.28
C VAL A 61 -13.71 -8.87 -8.42
N MET A 62 -14.29 -9.30 -9.55
CA MET A 62 -13.53 -9.49 -10.79
C MET A 62 -13.26 -8.13 -11.42
N THR A 63 -12.02 -7.90 -11.83
CA THR A 63 -11.56 -6.66 -12.45
C THR A 63 -10.80 -6.95 -13.75
N SER A 64 -10.64 -5.93 -14.60
CA SER A 64 -9.88 -6.07 -15.85
C SER A 64 -8.45 -6.57 -15.63
N VAL A 65 -7.94 -7.31 -16.59
CA VAL A 65 -6.53 -7.72 -16.68
C VAL A 65 -5.61 -6.57 -17.09
N ASP A 66 -6.16 -5.50 -17.67
CA ASP A 66 -5.39 -4.39 -18.28
C ASP A 66 -4.90 -3.34 -17.30
N HIS A 67 -5.22 -3.48 -16.01
CA HIS A 67 -4.76 -2.53 -15.01
C HIS A 67 -3.24 -2.57 -14.82
N ASN A 68 -2.62 -1.40 -14.95
CA ASN A 68 -1.18 -1.23 -14.77
C ASN A 68 -0.77 -1.15 -13.28
N SER A 69 -1.68 -0.70 -12.40
CA SER A 69 -1.42 -0.54 -10.98
C SER A 69 -2.46 -1.24 -10.09
N GLY A 70 -2.08 -1.48 -8.84
CA GLY A 70 -3.01 -1.96 -7.80
C GLY A 70 -4.12 -0.96 -7.53
N THR A 71 -3.81 0.34 -7.56
CA THR A 71 -4.77 1.42 -7.29
C THR A 71 -5.84 1.54 -8.37
N ASP A 72 -5.47 1.39 -9.65
CA ASP A 72 -6.46 1.37 -10.75
C ASP A 72 -7.42 0.18 -10.62
N ARG A 73 -6.90 -1.00 -10.22
CA ARG A 73 -7.72 -2.19 -9.94
C ARG A 73 -8.69 -1.97 -8.80
N ILE A 74 -8.22 -1.35 -7.70
CA ILE A 74 -9.06 -0.99 -6.57
C ILE A 74 -10.15 -0.02 -6.99
N ASN A 75 -9.83 0.95 -7.81
CA ASN A 75 -10.79 1.93 -8.32
C ASN A 75 -11.92 1.28 -9.12
N GLU A 76 -11.61 0.33 -10.02
CA GLU A 76 -12.63 -0.44 -10.72
C GLU A 76 -13.51 -1.22 -9.75
N ALA A 77 -12.89 -1.94 -8.80
CA ALA A 77 -13.64 -2.71 -7.81
C ALA A 77 -14.56 -1.83 -6.96
N VAL A 78 -14.06 -0.67 -6.48
CA VAL A 78 -14.84 0.29 -5.68
C VAL A 78 -16.02 0.86 -6.47
N ASN A 79 -15.85 1.12 -7.76
CA ASN A 79 -16.92 1.64 -8.61
C ASN A 79 -17.99 0.60 -8.98
N SER A 80 -17.65 -0.70 -8.91
CA SER A 80 -18.64 -1.78 -9.06
C SER A 80 -19.46 -2.02 -7.79
N LEU A 81 -19.00 -1.50 -6.65
CA LEU A 81 -19.70 -1.57 -5.37
C LEU A 81 -20.55 -0.31 -5.17
N ASN A 82 -21.76 -0.48 -4.64
CA ASN A 82 -22.66 0.65 -4.36
C ASN A 82 -22.24 1.40 -3.08
N LEU A 83 -21.14 2.16 -3.18
CA LEU A 83 -20.53 2.90 -2.05
C LEU A 83 -20.77 4.41 -2.21
N SER A 84 -20.89 5.12 -1.07
CA SER A 84 -20.93 6.58 -1.05
C SER A 84 -19.57 7.19 -1.43
N ASP A 85 -19.55 8.44 -1.88
CA ASP A 85 -18.32 9.15 -2.22
C ASP A 85 -17.39 9.36 -1.01
N ASP A 86 -17.95 9.42 0.19
CA ASP A 86 -17.23 9.59 1.46
C ASP A 86 -16.77 8.26 2.09
N GLU A 87 -17.11 7.12 1.46
CA GLU A 87 -16.65 5.81 1.95
C GLU A 87 -15.12 5.75 2.01
N ILE A 88 -14.60 5.35 3.16
CA ILE A 88 -13.16 5.20 3.36
C ILE A 88 -12.69 3.90 2.73
N ILE A 89 -11.73 3.99 1.83
CA ILE A 89 -11.10 2.89 1.13
C ILE A 89 -9.64 2.81 1.56
N VAL A 90 -9.22 1.66 2.07
CA VAL A 90 -7.81 1.40 2.39
C VAL A 90 -7.29 0.28 1.51
N ASN A 91 -6.23 0.59 0.78
CA ASN A 91 -5.46 -0.35 -0.01
C ASN A 91 -4.43 -1.05 0.89
N VAL A 92 -4.57 -2.35 1.07
CA VAL A 92 -3.55 -3.21 1.67
C VAL A 92 -3.06 -4.18 0.60
N GLN A 93 -1.76 -4.21 0.35
CA GLN A 93 -1.19 -5.04 -0.70
C GLN A 93 -1.31 -6.53 -0.36
N ALA A 94 -1.59 -7.38 -1.36
CA ALA A 94 -1.78 -8.83 -1.19
C ALA A 94 -0.52 -9.53 -0.64
N ASP A 95 0.64 -8.91 -0.77
CA ASP A 95 1.95 -9.41 -0.35
C ASP A 95 2.42 -8.91 1.02
N GLU A 96 1.50 -8.37 1.82
CA GLU A 96 1.74 -7.92 3.20
C GLU A 96 1.06 -8.84 4.25
N PRO A 97 1.34 -10.16 4.28
CA PRO A 97 0.61 -11.12 5.13
C PRO A 97 0.85 -10.94 6.63
N PHE A 98 1.82 -10.12 7.00
CA PHE A 98 2.21 -9.83 8.38
C PHE A 98 2.02 -8.38 8.79
N ILE A 99 1.27 -7.60 7.99
CA ILE A 99 1.00 -6.20 8.32
C ILE A 99 0.35 -6.09 9.70
N GLU A 100 0.84 -5.19 10.54
CA GLU A 100 0.28 -4.96 11.86
C GLU A 100 -1.08 -4.23 11.76
N ILE A 101 -2.05 -4.71 12.53
CA ILE A 101 -3.40 -4.12 12.59
C ILE A 101 -3.35 -2.64 12.93
N ASP A 102 -2.47 -2.24 13.85
CA ASP A 102 -2.34 -0.83 14.28
C ASP A 102 -1.84 0.08 13.16
N VAL A 103 -1.04 -0.43 12.23
CA VAL A 103 -0.59 0.33 11.05
C VAL A 103 -1.79 0.68 10.16
N VAL A 104 -2.59 -0.32 9.80
CA VAL A 104 -3.79 -0.13 8.96
C VAL A 104 -4.80 0.77 9.67
N LYS A 105 -5.02 0.58 10.98
CA LYS A 105 -5.89 1.42 11.81
C LYS A 105 -5.42 2.88 11.84
N SER A 106 -4.12 3.13 11.90
CA SER A 106 -3.54 4.48 11.87
C SER A 106 -3.85 5.18 10.54
N VAL A 107 -3.72 4.46 9.41
CA VAL A 107 -4.09 5.01 8.09
C VAL A 107 -5.59 5.31 8.01
N ILE A 108 -6.46 4.39 8.48
CA ILE A 108 -7.92 4.62 8.53
C ILE A 108 -8.24 5.90 9.33
N ASN A 109 -7.64 6.06 10.50
CA ASN A 109 -7.87 7.23 11.35
C ASN A 109 -7.38 8.51 10.68
N ARG A 110 -6.20 8.46 10.05
CA ARG A 110 -5.66 9.63 9.33
C ARG A 110 -6.56 10.05 8.16
N VAL A 111 -7.16 9.10 7.41
CA VAL A 111 -8.17 9.45 6.39
C VAL A 111 -9.36 10.20 7.03
N LYS A 112 -9.88 9.72 8.17
CA LYS A 112 -11.00 10.39 8.86
C LYS A 112 -10.68 11.83 9.26
N GLU A 113 -9.45 12.09 9.68
CA GLU A 113 -8.99 13.42 10.10
C GLU A 113 -8.90 14.40 8.92
N VAL A 114 -8.48 13.92 7.74
CA VAL A 114 -8.12 14.77 6.61
C VAL A 114 -9.10 14.70 5.42
N LYS A 115 -10.14 13.87 5.46
CA LYS A 115 -11.06 13.64 4.34
C LYS A 115 -11.73 14.90 3.82
N ASP A 116 -11.90 15.92 4.68
CA ASP A 116 -12.50 17.20 4.36
C ASP A 116 -11.45 18.32 4.07
N CYS A 117 -10.15 17.98 4.15
CA CYS A 117 -9.08 18.91 3.85
C CYS A 117 -8.94 19.12 2.34
N GLN A 118 -8.94 20.39 1.93
CA GLN A 118 -8.73 20.74 0.53
C GLN A 118 -7.39 20.19 0.01
N ASN A 119 -7.41 19.67 -1.21
CA ASN A 119 -6.25 19.17 -1.93
C ASN A 119 -5.56 17.92 -1.33
N THR A 120 -6.02 17.35 -0.22
CA THR A 120 -5.53 16.07 0.27
C THR A 120 -6.19 14.96 -0.54
N LEU A 121 -5.37 14.21 -1.29
CA LEU A 121 -5.87 13.18 -2.20
C LEU A 121 -5.64 11.77 -1.66
N ILE A 122 -4.52 11.57 -0.98
CA ILE A 122 -4.05 10.27 -0.48
C ILE A 122 -3.68 10.42 0.99
N THR A 123 -3.87 9.35 1.73
CA THR A 123 -3.27 9.15 3.05
C THR A 123 -2.35 7.96 3.00
N SER A 124 -1.19 8.02 3.65
CA SER A 124 -0.26 6.90 3.74
C SER A 124 0.51 6.93 5.07
N CYS A 125 1.44 6.00 5.26
CA CYS A 125 2.21 5.92 6.49
C CYS A 125 3.72 5.75 6.24
N TYR A 126 4.50 6.06 7.29
CA TYR A 126 5.94 5.95 7.26
C TYR A 126 6.48 5.48 8.61
N LYS A 127 7.65 4.91 8.59
CA LYS A 127 8.40 4.50 9.79
C LYS A 127 9.81 5.05 9.80
N GLU A 128 10.41 5.18 10.97
CA GLU A 128 11.82 5.46 11.08
C GLU A 128 12.66 4.27 10.60
N ILE A 129 13.72 4.56 9.87
CA ILE A 129 14.69 3.58 9.38
C ILE A 129 16.09 4.10 9.62
N ASN A 130 17.04 3.17 9.80
CA ASN A 130 18.44 3.52 9.97
C ASN A 130 19.10 3.84 8.61
N ILE A 131 20.31 4.35 8.69
CA ILE A 131 21.10 4.80 7.53
C ILE A 131 21.37 3.66 6.54
N GLN A 132 21.64 2.44 7.02
CA GLN A 132 21.91 1.27 6.17
C GLN A 132 20.66 0.85 5.38
N SER A 133 19.49 0.89 6.02
CA SER A 133 18.22 0.62 5.35
C SER A 133 17.86 1.69 4.33
N ALA A 134 18.30 2.93 4.52
CA ALA A 134 18.05 4.02 3.57
C ALA A 134 18.83 3.87 2.26
N ASP A 135 19.89 3.09 2.23
CA ASP A 135 20.67 2.81 1.01
C ASP A 135 19.99 1.78 0.09
N ASP A 136 19.00 1.01 0.60
CA ASP A 136 18.23 0.06 -0.22
C ASP A 136 17.22 0.80 -1.12
N PRO A 137 17.33 0.73 -2.47
CA PRO A 137 16.39 1.36 -3.39
C PRO A 137 15.01 0.71 -3.39
N ASN A 138 14.85 -0.50 -2.87
CA ASN A 138 13.55 -1.17 -2.74
C ASN A 138 12.74 -0.60 -1.57
N LEU A 139 13.39 -0.11 -0.53
CA LEU A 139 12.76 0.63 0.55
C LEU A 139 12.63 2.11 0.15
N VAL A 140 11.43 2.52 -0.23
CA VAL A 140 11.15 3.90 -0.65
C VAL A 140 11.32 4.85 0.52
N LYS A 141 12.10 5.93 0.34
CA LYS A 141 12.25 7.01 1.34
C LYS A 141 11.20 8.09 1.09
N VAL A 142 10.80 8.75 2.18
CA VAL A 142 9.87 9.88 2.13
C VAL A 142 10.39 11.04 2.97
N VAL A 143 10.27 12.26 2.47
CA VAL A 143 10.53 13.49 3.22
C VAL A 143 9.20 14.10 3.63
N ILE A 144 9.05 14.42 4.91
CA ILE A 144 7.81 14.89 5.55
C ILE A 144 7.98 16.34 6.00
N ASN A 145 6.96 17.17 5.79
CA ASN A 145 6.90 18.52 6.33
C ASN A 145 6.33 18.54 7.77
N ASN A 146 6.35 19.71 8.40
CA ASN A 146 5.84 19.90 9.77
C ASN A 146 4.30 19.75 9.90
N LEU A 147 3.57 19.62 8.79
CA LEU A 147 2.14 19.37 8.74
C LEU A 147 1.80 17.89 8.57
N GLU A 148 2.82 17.02 8.68
CA GLU A 148 2.71 15.58 8.39
C GLU A 148 2.20 15.31 6.98
N GLU A 149 2.68 16.08 5.99
CA GLU A 149 2.43 15.87 4.58
C GLU A 149 3.72 15.45 3.88
N ALA A 150 3.63 14.56 2.90
CA ALA A 150 4.79 14.17 2.11
C ALA A 150 5.23 15.31 1.19
N ILE A 151 6.53 15.64 1.25
CA ILE A 151 7.17 16.57 0.31
C ILE A 151 7.58 15.83 -0.95
N TYR A 152 8.24 14.66 -0.79
CA TYR A 152 8.71 13.85 -1.90
C TYR A 152 8.99 12.41 -1.48
N PHE A 153 8.82 11.48 -2.43
CA PHE A 153 9.21 10.07 -2.29
C PHE A 153 10.31 9.74 -3.27
N SER A 154 11.30 8.95 -2.85
CA SER A 154 12.38 8.51 -3.74
C SER A 154 12.94 7.14 -3.37
N ARG A 155 13.41 6.43 -4.40
CA ARG A 155 14.26 5.25 -4.22
C ARG A 155 15.67 5.63 -3.79
N ALA A 156 16.12 6.85 -4.12
CA ALA A 156 17.37 7.38 -3.62
C ALA A 156 17.30 7.65 -2.12
N LYS A 157 18.46 7.71 -1.46
CA LYS A 157 18.59 8.12 -0.07
C LYS A 157 18.32 9.62 0.06
N ILE A 158 17.20 9.98 0.66
CA ILE A 158 16.78 11.37 0.93
C ILE A 158 16.29 11.51 2.37
N PRO A 159 16.49 12.71 3.02
CA PRO A 159 17.26 13.86 2.54
C PRO A 159 18.78 13.61 2.52
N TYR A 160 19.54 14.43 1.80
CA TYR A 160 21.00 14.38 1.81
C TYR A 160 21.53 15.06 3.09
N HIS A 161 22.27 14.35 3.90
CA HIS A 161 22.93 14.88 5.08
C HIS A 161 24.29 15.44 4.70
N ARG A 162 24.36 16.75 4.59
CA ARG A 162 25.56 17.45 4.11
C ARG A 162 26.80 17.21 5.00
N ASP A 163 26.58 17.15 6.31
CA ASP A 163 27.67 17.09 7.30
C ASP A 163 28.01 15.64 7.71
N GLY A 164 27.42 14.64 7.04
CA GLY A 164 27.75 13.22 7.25
C GLY A 164 27.38 12.70 8.64
N ASP A 165 26.19 13.04 9.13
CA ASP A 165 25.71 12.58 10.43
C ASP A 165 25.38 11.09 10.40
N GLU A 166 26.20 10.28 11.07
CA GLU A 166 25.99 8.82 11.20
C GLU A 166 24.75 8.46 12.02
N ASN A 167 24.22 9.37 12.83
CA ASN A 167 23.00 9.20 13.63
C ASN A 167 21.74 9.71 12.93
N SER A 168 21.82 10.05 11.65
CA SER A 168 20.69 10.56 10.88
C SER A 168 19.56 9.55 10.81
N THR A 169 18.34 10.03 11.09
CA THR A 169 17.11 9.26 10.94
C THR A 169 16.50 9.52 9.57
N TYR A 170 16.18 8.45 8.85
CA TYR A 170 15.45 8.50 7.60
C TYR A 170 14.04 7.97 7.81
N PHE A 171 13.15 8.30 6.89
CA PHE A 171 11.77 7.80 6.91
C PHE A 171 11.54 6.88 5.72
N GLY A 172 11.19 5.63 6.02
CA GLY A 172 10.79 4.62 5.04
C GLY A 172 9.27 4.63 4.87
N HIS A 173 8.81 4.71 3.63
CA HIS A 173 7.41 4.64 3.27
C HIS A 173 6.91 3.19 3.32
N LEU A 174 5.69 2.98 3.83
CA LEU A 174 4.96 1.73 3.71
C LEU A 174 3.85 1.91 2.67
N GLY A 175 3.75 0.98 1.73
CA GLY A 175 2.84 1.03 0.57
C GLY A 175 1.36 0.80 0.89
N ILE A 176 0.88 1.33 2.02
CA ILE A 176 -0.52 1.30 2.41
C ILE A 176 -1.13 2.67 2.14
N TYR A 177 -2.22 2.69 1.40
CA TYR A 177 -2.86 3.93 1.00
C TYR A 177 -4.30 3.98 1.49
N GLY A 178 -4.70 5.15 1.98
CA GLY A 178 -6.07 5.45 2.37
C GLY A 178 -6.65 6.56 1.51
N PHE A 179 -7.92 6.43 1.19
CA PHE A 179 -8.69 7.33 0.34
C PHE A 179 -10.12 7.49 0.86
N THR A 180 -10.83 8.51 0.41
CA THR A 180 -12.27 8.41 0.21
C THR A 180 -12.53 7.86 -1.19
N LYS A 181 -13.70 7.27 -1.47
CA LYS A 181 -14.07 6.87 -2.85
C LYS A 181 -13.89 8.03 -3.83
N LYS A 182 -14.32 9.23 -3.45
CA LYS A 182 -14.18 10.44 -4.26
C LYS A 182 -12.71 10.75 -4.57
N SER A 183 -11.84 10.71 -3.56
CA SER A 183 -10.42 11.02 -3.76
C SER A 183 -9.68 9.94 -4.57
N LEU A 184 -10.07 8.66 -4.42
CA LEU A 184 -9.57 7.56 -5.23
C LEU A 184 -9.93 7.74 -6.72
N ASN A 185 -11.21 8.02 -7.01
CA ASN A 185 -11.66 8.32 -8.37
C ASN A 185 -10.88 9.50 -8.97
N LYS A 186 -10.68 10.57 -8.17
CA LYS A 186 -9.90 11.73 -8.60
C LYS A 186 -8.45 11.34 -8.91
N PHE A 187 -7.79 10.57 -8.03
CA PHE A 187 -6.42 10.11 -8.25
C PHE A 187 -6.29 9.29 -9.54
N CYS A 188 -7.17 8.33 -9.76
CA CYS A 188 -7.15 7.48 -10.96
C CYS A 188 -7.51 8.25 -12.25
N SER A 189 -8.18 9.40 -12.14
CA SER A 189 -8.45 10.28 -13.28
C SER A 189 -7.25 11.16 -13.70
N LEU A 190 -6.20 11.23 -12.89
CA LEU A 190 -4.99 12.00 -13.21
C LEU A 190 -4.15 11.26 -14.25
N ASN A 191 -3.56 12.02 -15.17
CA ASN A 191 -2.57 11.46 -16.07
C ASN A 191 -1.30 11.05 -15.31
N SER A 192 -0.70 9.95 -15.73
CA SER A 192 0.60 9.51 -15.21
C SER A 192 1.65 10.63 -15.34
N SER A 193 2.43 10.83 -14.29
CA SER A 193 3.38 11.92 -14.22
C SER A 193 4.80 11.50 -14.64
N LYS A 194 5.64 12.48 -14.97
CA LYS A 194 7.03 12.22 -15.30
C LYS A 194 7.80 11.63 -14.11
N LEU A 195 7.58 12.16 -12.91
CA LEU A 195 8.22 11.68 -11.67
C LEU A 195 7.80 10.27 -11.33
N GLU A 196 6.50 9.96 -11.42
CA GLU A 196 5.96 8.61 -11.27
C GLU A 196 6.66 7.61 -12.19
N ASN A 197 6.84 7.98 -13.46
CA ASN A 197 7.44 7.11 -14.46
C ASN A 197 8.94 6.90 -14.25
N ILE A 198 9.67 7.89 -13.73
CA ILE A 198 11.11 7.80 -13.42
C ILE A 198 11.34 6.92 -12.21
N GLU A 199 10.70 7.23 -11.09
CA GLU A 199 10.87 6.54 -9.82
C GLU A 199 10.10 5.21 -9.74
N LYS A 200 9.11 4.99 -10.64
CA LYS A 200 8.15 3.88 -10.57
C LYS A 200 7.41 3.88 -9.23
N LEU A 201 6.93 5.06 -8.84
CA LEU A 201 6.21 5.33 -7.60
C LEU A 201 4.91 6.07 -7.93
N GLU A 202 3.76 5.36 -7.89
CA GLU A 202 2.46 5.89 -8.34
C GLU A 202 1.99 7.11 -7.52
N GLN A 203 2.31 7.17 -6.24
CA GLN A 203 1.92 8.28 -5.37
C GLN A 203 2.52 9.64 -5.78
N LEU A 204 3.64 9.64 -6.52
CA LEU A 204 4.23 10.87 -7.07
C LEU A 204 3.29 11.56 -8.07
N ARG A 205 2.35 10.83 -8.69
CA ARG A 205 1.30 11.41 -9.54
C ARG A 205 0.49 12.47 -8.77
N ALA A 206 0.16 12.21 -7.51
CA ALA A 206 -0.57 13.19 -6.69
C ALA A 206 0.25 14.46 -6.48
N ILE A 207 1.49 14.34 -6.04
CA ILE A 207 2.39 15.48 -5.74
C ILE A 207 2.66 16.30 -7.01
N ASP A 208 2.96 15.63 -8.12
CA ASP A 208 3.29 16.29 -9.40
C ASP A 208 2.08 17.05 -10.00
N ASN A 209 0.85 16.66 -9.63
CA ASN A 209 -0.39 17.37 -9.96
C ASN A 209 -0.84 18.38 -8.88
N GLY A 210 0.00 18.72 -7.90
CA GLY A 210 -0.27 19.73 -6.89
C GLY A 210 -1.19 19.28 -5.74
N PHE A 211 -1.41 17.95 -5.61
CA PHE A 211 -2.17 17.39 -4.49
C PHE A 211 -1.27 16.99 -3.33
N LYS A 212 -1.86 16.96 -2.14
CA LYS A 212 -1.19 16.57 -0.90
C LYS A 212 -1.39 15.10 -0.60
N ILE A 213 -0.39 14.51 0.05
CA ILE A 213 -0.45 13.18 0.66
C ILE A 213 -0.26 13.36 2.16
N ALA A 214 -1.31 13.12 2.94
CA ALA A 214 -1.23 13.14 4.40
C ALA A 214 -0.54 11.87 4.90
N MET A 215 0.41 12.04 5.80
CA MET A 215 1.21 10.94 6.32
C MET A 215 0.93 10.69 7.79
N VAL A 216 1.12 9.46 8.25
CA VAL A 216 1.12 9.12 9.67
C VAL A 216 2.32 8.25 10.01
N LYS A 217 3.00 8.60 11.12
CA LYS A 217 4.12 7.81 11.64
C LYS A 217 3.61 6.54 12.30
N VAL A 218 4.23 5.41 11.99
CA VAL A 218 3.85 4.11 12.55
C VAL A 218 5.10 3.33 13.00
N ASN A 219 4.89 2.36 13.87
CA ASN A 219 5.90 1.34 14.19
C ASN A 219 5.53 0.05 13.47
N SER A 220 6.39 -0.42 12.57
CA SER A 220 6.15 -1.64 11.82
C SER A 220 7.43 -2.44 11.64
N LYS A 221 7.32 -3.75 11.82
CA LYS A 221 8.34 -4.74 11.47
C LYS A 221 8.01 -5.46 10.17
N SER A 222 6.79 -5.26 9.65
CA SER A 222 6.36 -5.87 8.40
C SER A 222 7.08 -5.27 7.20
N PHE A 223 7.09 -6.04 6.14
CA PHE A 223 7.60 -5.69 4.83
C PHE A 223 6.91 -6.56 3.77
N GLY A 224 6.78 -6.02 2.57
CA GLY A 224 6.22 -6.75 1.45
C GLY A 224 7.10 -7.93 1.03
N ILE A 225 6.47 -9.04 0.68
CA ILE A 225 7.15 -10.25 0.19
C ILE A 225 7.20 -10.19 -1.32
N ASP A 226 8.32 -9.79 -1.89
CA ASP A 226 8.51 -9.62 -3.32
C ASP A 226 9.35 -10.73 -3.96
N THR A 227 10.20 -11.38 -3.19
CA THR A 227 11.12 -12.42 -3.60
C THR A 227 10.98 -13.68 -2.72
N LYS A 228 11.63 -14.77 -3.10
CA LYS A 228 11.71 -15.98 -2.25
C LYS A 228 12.52 -15.72 -0.98
N GLU A 229 13.55 -14.88 -1.09
CA GLU A 229 14.40 -14.47 0.02
C GLU A 229 13.59 -13.67 1.05
N ASP A 230 12.69 -12.77 0.60
CA ASP A 230 11.77 -12.05 1.49
C ASP A 230 10.83 -13.02 2.20
N LEU A 231 10.31 -14.02 1.48
CA LEU A 231 9.45 -15.05 2.07
C LEU A 231 10.18 -15.81 3.19
N GLU A 232 11.39 -16.31 2.92
CA GLU A 232 12.19 -17.04 3.91
C GLU A 232 12.49 -16.17 5.15
N LYS A 233 12.83 -14.89 4.92
CA LYS A 233 13.07 -13.92 5.99
C LYS A 233 11.80 -13.69 6.81
N ALA A 234 10.66 -13.48 6.15
CA ALA A 234 9.38 -13.27 6.82
C ALA A 234 8.98 -14.50 7.66
N LEU A 235 9.08 -15.71 7.11
CA LEU A 235 8.75 -16.95 7.83
C LEU A 235 9.65 -17.15 9.06
N LYS A 236 10.92 -16.72 9.03
CA LYS A 236 11.82 -16.77 10.20
C LYS A 236 11.42 -15.75 11.28
N ILE A 237 11.08 -14.53 10.89
CA ILE A 237 10.75 -13.44 11.81
C ILE A 237 9.39 -13.66 12.48
N PHE A 238 8.37 -14.09 11.70
CA PHE A 238 6.99 -14.19 12.15
C PHE A 238 6.56 -15.63 12.50
N LYS A 239 7.50 -16.57 12.60
CA LYS A 239 7.25 -17.92 13.10
C LYS A 239 6.80 -17.81 14.58
N LYS A 240 5.57 -18.25 14.85
CA LYS A 240 5.04 -18.39 16.21
C LYS A 240 5.49 -19.69 16.83
#